data_70fc265b23fdd2d66f38ae216f3af004
#
_entry.id   70fc265b23fdd2d66f38ae216f3af004
#
_cell.length_a   1.000
_cell.length_b   1.000
_cell.length_c   1.000
_cell.angle_alpha   90.00
_cell.angle_beta   90.00
_cell.angle_gamma   90.00
#
_symmetry.space_group_name_H-M   'P 1'
#
loop_
_entity.id
_entity.type
_entity.pdbx_description
1 polymer ?
#
loop_
_entity_poly.entity_id
_entity_poly.type
_entity_poly.pdbx_seq_one_letter_code
_entity_poly.pdbx_strand_id
1 'polypeptide(L)'
;MGRIINVGRLGGFSGDFDFDLHAARRIQYIGVTFRTRSIDEIRAITKAVQEDLGKDLEGGKLSLPIDRKFDIENVNDALARMKANEHFGKIILTLG
;
A
#
# COMPACT_ATOMS: atom_id res chain seq x y z
N MET A 1 4.80 -13.72 -19.46
CA MET A 1 3.51 -13.26 -18.90
C MET A 1 3.76 -12.68 -17.52
N GLY A 2 3.24 -11.53 -17.25
CA GLY A 2 3.40 -10.86 -15.95
C GLY A 2 2.09 -10.26 -15.46
N ARG A 3 2.11 -9.74 -14.22
CA ARG A 3 0.98 -9.01 -13.63
C ARG A 3 1.43 -7.66 -13.13
N ILE A 4 0.64 -6.64 -13.41
CA ILE A 4 0.79 -5.31 -12.85
C ILE A 4 -0.42 -5.08 -11.95
N ILE A 5 -0.17 -4.81 -10.68
CA ILE A 5 -1.22 -4.53 -9.70
C ILE A 5 -1.23 -3.03 -9.41
N ASN A 6 -2.31 -2.37 -9.81
CA ASN A 6 -2.51 -0.95 -9.53
C ASN A 6 -3.10 -0.78 -8.12
N VAL A 7 -2.25 -0.46 -7.15
CA VAL A 7 -2.63 -0.35 -5.73
C VAL A 7 -2.86 1.10 -5.33
N GLY A 8 -1.93 1.97 -5.63
CA GLY A 8 -1.97 3.38 -5.25
C GLY A 8 -1.76 4.32 -6.45
N ARG A 9 -2.15 5.57 -6.30
CA ARG A 9 -2.11 6.58 -7.35
C ARG A 9 -1.45 7.88 -6.88
N LEU A 10 -0.43 7.76 -6.03
CA LEU A 10 0.30 8.92 -5.50
C LEU A 10 1.04 9.70 -6.59
N GLY A 11 1.46 9.04 -7.65
CA GLY A 11 2.12 9.67 -8.80
C GLY A 11 1.17 10.35 -9.79
N GLY A 12 -0.13 10.13 -9.68
CA GLY A 12 -1.14 10.67 -10.59
C GLY A 12 -2.27 9.70 -10.89
N PHE A 13 -3.31 10.20 -11.54
CA PHE A 13 -4.52 9.42 -11.87
C PHE A 13 -4.55 8.93 -13.33
N SER A 14 -3.63 9.42 -14.16
CA SER A 14 -3.54 9.09 -15.59
C SER A 14 -2.10 9.08 -16.06
N GLY A 15 -1.87 8.44 -17.19
CA GLY A 15 -0.56 8.33 -17.83
C GLY A 15 -0.68 7.67 -19.19
N ASP A 16 0.42 7.68 -19.94
CA ASP A 16 0.51 7.01 -21.23
C ASP A 16 0.64 5.50 -21.07
N PHE A 17 0.02 4.76 -21.97
CA PHE A 17 0.03 3.30 -21.96
C PHE A 17 0.32 2.75 -23.36
N ASP A 18 1.34 1.93 -23.46
CA ASP A 18 1.71 1.24 -24.70
C ASP A 18 0.90 -0.06 -24.83
N PHE A 19 -0.14 -0.03 -25.64
CA PHE A 19 -1.04 -1.17 -25.85
C PHE A 19 -0.37 -2.31 -26.61
N ASP A 20 0.53 -2.00 -27.54
CA ASP A 20 1.22 -3.01 -28.34
C ASP A 20 2.21 -3.80 -27.48
N LEU A 21 3.03 -3.11 -26.71
CA LEU A 21 3.96 -3.73 -25.77
C LEU A 21 3.24 -4.56 -24.70
N HIS A 22 2.11 -4.06 -24.19
CA HIS A 22 1.26 -4.77 -23.24
C HIS A 22 0.75 -6.09 -23.85
N ALA A 23 0.22 -6.05 -25.06
CA ALA A 23 -0.29 -7.21 -25.77
C ALA A 23 0.82 -8.22 -26.11
N ALA A 24 1.95 -7.74 -26.66
CA ALA A 24 3.09 -8.59 -27.02
C ALA A 24 3.65 -9.36 -25.82
N ARG A 25 3.67 -8.76 -24.65
CA ARG A 25 4.11 -9.39 -23.40
C ARG A 25 3.02 -10.13 -22.64
N ARG A 26 1.78 -10.10 -23.13
CA ARG A 26 0.61 -10.75 -22.51
C ARG A 26 0.49 -10.44 -21.00
N ILE A 27 0.61 -9.16 -20.64
CA ILE A 27 0.57 -8.69 -19.26
C ILE A 27 -0.89 -8.58 -18.79
N GLN A 28 -1.15 -9.01 -17.57
CA GLN A 28 -2.41 -8.72 -16.88
C GLN A 28 -2.26 -7.41 -16.10
N TYR A 29 -3.20 -6.48 -16.28
CA TYR A 29 -3.27 -5.24 -15.52
C TYR A 29 -4.48 -5.27 -14.61
N ILE A 30 -4.26 -5.24 -13.30
CA ILE A 30 -5.29 -5.49 -12.28
C ILE A 30 -5.40 -4.27 -11.36
N GLY A 31 -6.58 -3.64 -11.33
CA GLY A 31 -6.88 -2.60 -10.36
C GLY A 31 -7.35 -3.18 -9.04
N VAL A 32 -6.89 -2.60 -7.94
CA VAL A 32 -7.34 -2.96 -6.58
C VAL A 32 -7.71 -1.73 -5.78
N THR A 33 -8.77 -1.83 -5.01
CA THR A 33 -9.21 -0.78 -4.09
C THR A 33 -10.12 -1.36 -3.00
N PHE A 34 -10.13 -0.74 -1.83
CA PHE A 34 -11.13 -1.03 -0.79
C PHE A 34 -12.36 -0.14 -0.89
N ARG A 35 -12.26 0.98 -1.58
CA ARG A 35 -13.26 2.04 -1.62
C ARG A 35 -14.62 1.59 -2.14
N THR A 36 -14.65 0.66 -3.07
CA THR A 36 -15.85 0.15 -3.74
C THR A 36 -16.23 -1.28 -3.31
N ARG A 37 -15.54 -1.84 -2.31
CA ARG A 37 -15.83 -3.18 -1.82
C ARG A 37 -16.97 -3.15 -0.80
N SER A 38 -17.78 -4.18 -0.83
CA SER A 38 -18.78 -4.43 0.22
C SER A 38 -18.11 -4.84 1.54
N ILE A 39 -18.85 -4.71 2.64
CA ILE A 39 -18.38 -5.14 3.96
C ILE A 39 -18.04 -6.65 3.96
N ASP A 40 -18.81 -7.45 3.26
CA ASP A 40 -18.58 -8.90 3.21
C ASP A 40 -17.32 -9.27 2.42
N GLU A 41 -17.02 -8.56 1.34
CA GLU A 41 -15.75 -8.69 0.64
C GLU A 41 -14.55 -8.31 1.53
N ILE A 42 -14.66 -7.21 2.29
CA ILE A 42 -13.61 -6.77 3.21
C ILE A 42 -13.40 -7.80 4.31
N ARG A 43 -14.47 -8.35 4.90
CA ARG A 43 -14.40 -9.42 5.90
C ARG A 43 -13.70 -10.67 5.35
N ALA A 44 -14.05 -11.08 4.13
CA ALA A 44 -13.45 -12.24 3.48
C ALA A 44 -11.95 -12.04 3.25
N ILE A 45 -11.53 -10.85 2.78
CA ILE A 45 -10.12 -10.50 2.58
C ILE A 45 -9.37 -10.49 3.91
N THR A 46 -9.93 -9.87 4.94
CA THR A 46 -9.31 -9.81 6.28
C THR A 46 -9.12 -11.20 6.86
N LYS A 47 -10.12 -12.06 6.71
CA LYS A 47 -10.03 -13.47 7.15
C LYS A 47 -8.92 -14.20 6.40
N ALA A 48 -8.85 -14.08 5.08
CA ALA A 48 -7.80 -14.70 4.27
C ALA A 48 -6.40 -14.22 4.67
N VAL A 49 -6.21 -12.92 4.90
CA VAL A 49 -4.95 -12.34 5.38
C VAL A 49 -4.57 -12.93 6.75
N GLN A 50 -5.53 -13.05 7.66
CA GLN A 50 -5.29 -13.61 8.98
C GLN A 50 -4.93 -15.10 8.93
N GLU A 51 -5.59 -15.87 8.07
CA GLU A 51 -5.31 -17.28 7.86
C GLU A 51 -3.93 -17.52 7.23
N ASP A 52 -3.58 -16.72 6.20
CA ASP A 52 -2.36 -16.90 5.43
C ASP A 52 -1.12 -16.30 6.11
N LEU A 53 -1.25 -15.13 6.75
CA LEU A 53 -0.14 -14.34 7.25
C LEU A 53 -0.11 -14.15 8.76
N GLY A 54 -1.18 -14.51 9.48
CA GLY A 54 -1.32 -14.24 10.92
C GLY A 54 -0.15 -14.77 11.74
N LYS A 55 0.25 -16.02 11.51
CA LYS A 55 1.38 -16.65 12.24
C LYS A 55 2.71 -15.97 11.96
N ASP A 56 2.94 -15.51 10.74
CA ASP A 56 4.17 -14.82 10.36
C ASP A 56 4.22 -13.40 10.93
N LEU A 57 3.06 -12.74 11.04
CA LEU A 57 2.93 -11.46 11.75
C LEU A 57 3.21 -11.61 13.25
N GLU A 58 2.58 -12.57 13.91
CA GLU A 58 2.79 -12.85 15.35
C GLU A 58 4.23 -13.27 15.64
N GLY A 59 4.84 -14.02 14.75
CA GLY A 59 6.24 -14.47 14.86
C GLY A 59 7.27 -13.40 14.49
N GLY A 60 6.86 -12.18 14.11
CA GLY A 60 7.76 -11.08 13.73
C GLY A 60 8.51 -11.27 12.42
N LYS A 61 8.07 -12.20 11.57
CA LYS A 61 8.69 -12.44 10.26
C LYS A 61 8.33 -11.38 9.22
N LEU A 62 7.20 -10.69 9.41
CA LEU A 62 6.74 -9.60 8.55
C LEU A 62 6.91 -8.29 9.30
N SER A 63 7.72 -7.41 8.75
CA SER A 63 7.95 -6.07 9.28
C SER A 63 7.91 -5.02 8.19
N LEU A 64 7.55 -3.81 8.57
CA LEU A 64 7.63 -2.64 7.71
C LEU A 64 8.74 -1.73 8.23
N PRO A 65 9.59 -1.18 7.35
CA PRO A 65 10.55 -0.16 7.76
C PRO A 65 9.84 1.02 8.42
N ILE A 66 10.41 1.53 9.50
CA ILE A 66 9.98 2.78 10.12
C ILE A 66 10.97 3.86 9.71
N ASP A 67 10.48 4.86 8.98
CA ASP A 67 11.28 6.00 8.54
C ASP A 67 11.61 6.90 9.72
N ARG A 68 10.60 7.47 10.37
CA ARG A 68 10.71 8.34 11.54
C ARG A 68 9.53 8.21 12.50
N LYS A 69 9.81 8.57 13.74
CA LYS A 69 8.79 8.79 14.77
C LYS A 69 8.70 10.28 15.05
N PHE A 70 7.48 10.78 15.17
CA PHE A 70 7.18 12.15 15.59
C PHE A 70 6.23 12.10 16.78
N ASP A 71 6.38 13.03 17.71
CA ASP A 71 5.35 13.23 18.70
C ASP A 71 4.09 13.78 18.03
N ILE A 72 2.93 13.45 18.55
CA ILE A 72 1.64 13.87 17.97
C ILE A 72 1.54 15.40 17.81
N GLU A 73 2.18 16.15 18.68
CA GLU A 73 2.24 17.61 18.61
C GLU A 73 2.94 18.11 17.35
N ASN A 74 3.82 17.29 16.77
CA ASN A 74 4.57 17.57 15.54
C ASN A 74 3.96 16.91 14.30
N VAL A 75 2.66 16.61 14.31
CA VAL A 75 1.95 15.96 13.21
C VAL A 75 2.11 16.68 11.88
N ASN A 76 2.19 18.02 11.90
CA ASN A 76 2.35 18.81 10.68
C ASN A 76 3.70 18.54 10.00
N ASP A 77 4.76 18.33 10.76
CA ASP A 77 6.09 17.99 10.21
C ASP A 77 6.08 16.57 9.63
N ALA A 78 5.40 15.63 10.28
CA ALA A 78 5.20 14.28 9.77
C ALA A 78 4.44 14.27 8.44
N LEU A 79 3.35 15.05 8.35
CA LEU A 79 2.58 15.19 7.11
C LEU A 79 3.37 15.88 6.00
N ALA A 80 4.15 16.92 6.34
CA ALA A 80 5.02 17.63 5.41
C ALA A 80 6.08 16.67 4.81
N ARG A 81 6.70 15.83 5.66
CA ARG A 81 7.66 14.83 5.21
C ARG A 81 7.01 13.80 4.27
N MET A 82 5.82 13.33 4.62
CA MET A 82 5.06 12.40 3.75
C MET A 82 4.72 13.04 2.40
N LYS A 83 4.26 14.30 2.42
CA LYS A 83 3.90 15.04 1.20
C LYS A 83 5.11 15.33 0.31
N ALA A 84 6.28 15.57 0.90
CA ALA A 84 7.54 15.76 0.18
C ALA A 84 8.08 14.46 -0.45
N ASN A 85 7.47 13.31 -0.13
CA ASN A 85 7.88 11.99 -0.61
C ASN A 85 9.35 11.62 -0.29
N GLU A 86 9.84 12.09 0.85
CA GLU A 86 11.21 11.87 1.34
C GLU A 86 11.33 10.65 2.27
N HIS A 87 10.20 10.08 2.68
CA HIS A 87 10.16 8.96 3.61
C HIS A 87 10.38 7.62 2.91
N PHE A 88 10.98 6.68 3.64
CA PHE A 88 11.10 5.28 3.25
C PHE A 88 10.47 4.40 4.34
N GLY A 89 9.32 3.81 4.04
CA GLY A 89 8.54 3.03 5.00
C GLY A 89 7.46 3.85 5.70
N LYS A 90 7.22 3.58 6.97
CA LYS A 90 6.13 4.19 7.74
C LYS A 90 6.61 5.34 8.62
N ILE A 91 5.83 6.39 8.66
CA ILE A 91 5.96 7.48 9.63
C ILE A 91 5.04 7.15 10.80
N ILE A 92 5.56 7.18 12.00
CA ILE A 92 4.84 6.86 13.24
C ILE A 92 4.61 8.12 14.04
N LEU A 93 3.40 8.28 14.55
CA LEU A 93 3.08 9.29 15.54
C LEU A 93 3.02 8.65 16.93
N THR A 94 3.67 9.25 17.90
CA THR A 94 3.68 8.78 19.30
C THR A 94 2.83 9.69 20.18
N LEU A 95 2.14 9.10 21.13
CA LEU A 95 1.33 9.79 22.12
C LEU A 95 2.11 9.82 23.45
N GLY A 96 2.82 10.86 23.65
CA GLY A 96 3.58 11.08 24.91
C GLY A 96 4.83 10.25 25.07
#